data_fa51cc7ebc1a44bcbdddb2e715be4880
#
_entry.id   fa51cc7ebc1a44bcbdddb2e715be4880
#
_cell.length_a   1.000
_cell.length_b   1.000
_cell.length_c   1.000
_cell.angle_alpha   90.00
_cell.angle_beta   90.00
_cell.angle_gamma   90.00
#
_symmetry.space_group_name_H-M   'P 1'
#
loop_
_entity.id
_entity.type
_entity.pdbx_description
1 polymer ?
#
loop_
_entity_poly.entity_id
_entity_poly.type
_entity_poly.pdbx_seq_one_letter_code
_entity_poly.pdbx_strand_id
1 'polypeptide(L)'
;SSTDAATLASLFSRPARGRAVPAWSLAADEAVVTALGNDVGFELIFSRQVIAHSRPMDIAIALSTSGNSDDLIVALTEAKKRGLLTIGFAGHSGGSMSTSTDVDYCFTIHSQSIHRIQESHARVGYRLWSVVQEQTQQRVADLMAAGPTNPGGSS
;
A
#
# COMPACT_ATOMS: atom_id res chain seq x y z
N SER A 1 -9.52 -0.79 10.21
CA SER A 1 -8.43 -0.82 9.19
C SER A 1 -8.23 0.53 8.48
N SER A 2 -9.28 1.34 8.31
CA SER A 2 -9.13 2.68 7.70
C SER A 2 -8.17 3.58 8.47
N THR A 3 -8.21 3.54 9.79
CA THR A 3 -7.27 4.26 10.66
C THR A 3 -5.84 3.73 10.50
N ASP A 4 -5.68 2.42 10.39
CA ASP A 4 -4.37 1.79 10.19
C ASP A 4 -3.79 2.17 8.82
N ALA A 5 -4.62 2.22 7.78
CA ALA A 5 -4.23 2.69 6.45
C ALA A 5 -3.79 4.16 6.46
N ALA A 6 -4.50 5.03 7.17
CA ALA A 6 -4.13 6.43 7.33
C ALA A 6 -2.80 6.59 8.10
N THR A 7 -2.60 5.79 9.15
CA THR A 7 -1.34 5.78 9.91
C THR A 7 -0.17 5.33 9.05
N LEU A 8 -0.34 4.25 8.28
CA LEU A 8 0.69 3.75 7.37
C LEU A 8 1.02 4.79 6.27
N ALA A 9 0.01 5.39 5.66
CA ALA A 9 0.21 6.45 4.67
C ALA A 9 0.97 7.65 5.25
N SER A 10 0.64 8.06 6.47
CA SER A 10 1.34 9.13 7.18
C SER A 10 2.80 8.79 7.47
N LEU A 11 3.08 7.54 7.83
CA LEU A 11 4.45 7.07 8.08
C LEU A 11 5.34 7.20 6.83
N PHE A 12 4.80 6.92 5.65
CA PHE A 12 5.53 7.08 4.39
C PHE A 12 5.62 8.54 3.94
N SER A 13 4.51 9.30 4.00
CA SER A 13 4.43 10.65 3.45
C SER A 13 5.04 11.74 4.35
N ARG A 14 5.04 11.52 5.67
CA ARG A 14 5.53 12.47 6.68
C ARG A 14 6.34 11.78 7.76
N PRO A 15 7.42 11.06 7.42
CA PRO A 15 8.19 10.33 8.41
C PRO A 15 8.92 11.30 9.36
N ALA A 16 9.09 10.91 10.63
CA ALA A 16 9.88 11.68 11.59
C ALA A 16 11.38 11.68 11.24
N ARG A 17 11.81 10.71 10.45
CA ARG A 17 13.19 10.56 9.94
C ARG A 17 13.17 9.85 8.60
N GLY A 18 14.24 10.01 7.81
CA GLY A 18 14.35 9.41 6.50
C GLY A 18 13.71 10.25 5.40
N ARG A 19 13.45 9.65 4.25
CA ARG A 19 12.92 10.31 3.07
C ARG A 19 11.41 10.12 2.95
N ALA A 20 10.67 11.21 2.76
CA ALA A 20 9.26 11.16 2.47
C ALA A 20 9.00 10.49 1.11
N VAL A 21 8.00 9.61 1.07
CA VAL A 21 7.49 8.95 -0.14
C VAL A 21 6.03 9.34 -0.27
N PRO A 22 5.56 9.85 -1.42
CA PRO A 22 4.15 10.19 -1.60
C PRO A 22 3.25 9.00 -1.27
N ALA A 23 2.36 9.18 -0.32
CA ALA A 23 1.39 8.16 0.09
C ALA A 23 0.17 8.82 0.72
N TRP A 24 -1.00 8.25 0.47
CA TRP A 24 -2.24 8.68 1.12
C TRP A 24 -3.20 7.52 1.29
N SER A 25 -4.13 7.65 2.23
CA SER A 25 -5.19 6.68 2.45
C SER A 25 -6.42 7.05 1.62
N LEU A 26 -6.94 6.12 0.83
CA LEU A 26 -8.18 6.29 0.07
C LEU A 26 -9.43 6.35 0.96
N ALA A 27 -9.30 6.06 2.25
CA ALA A 27 -10.37 6.21 3.23
C ALA A 27 -10.35 7.60 3.93
N ALA A 28 -9.39 8.47 3.61
CA ALA A 28 -9.21 9.75 4.32
C ALA A 28 -10.20 10.85 3.87
N ASP A 29 -10.70 10.79 2.65
CA ASP A 29 -11.70 11.73 2.15
C ASP A 29 -13.10 11.14 2.33
N GLU A 30 -13.73 11.49 3.45
CA GLU A 30 -15.06 11.00 3.81
C GLU A 30 -16.12 11.44 2.80
N ALA A 31 -15.98 12.61 2.20
CA ALA A 31 -16.92 13.11 1.20
C ALA A 31 -16.87 12.24 -0.07
N VAL A 32 -15.69 11.86 -0.53
CA VAL A 32 -15.53 10.94 -1.67
C VAL A 32 -16.07 9.56 -1.35
N VAL A 33 -15.73 9.01 -0.17
CA VAL A 33 -16.20 7.68 0.25
C VAL A 33 -17.73 7.63 0.34
N THR A 34 -18.36 8.63 0.95
CA THR A 34 -19.82 8.68 1.09
C THR A 34 -20.53 8.92 -0.24
N ALA A 35 -20.01 9.81 -1.09
CA ALA A 35 -20.58 10.05 -2.42
C ALA A 35 -20.51 8.79 -3.29
N LEU A 36 -19.35 8.14 -3.36
CA LEU A 36 -19.19 6.90 -4.14
C LEU A 36 -20.06 5.76 -3.58
N GLY A 37 -20.12 5.62 -2.25
CA GLY A 37 -20.97 4.60 -1.60
C GLY A 37 -22.44 4.76 -1.92
N ASN A 38 -22.95 6.01 -1.98
CA ASN A 38 -24.34 6.29 -2.35
C ASN A 38 -24.64 6.14 -3.85
N ASP A 39 -23.73 6.60 -4.71
CA ASP A 39 -24.02 6.80 -6.13
C ASP A 39 -23.64 5.59 -6.97
N VAL A 40 -22.61 4.83 -6.60
CA VAL A 40 -22.09 3.72 -7.43
C VAL A 40 -22.00 2.37 -6.71
N GLY A 41 -22.00 2.35 -5.40
CA GLY A 41 -21.92 1.14 -4.57
C GLY A 41 -20.70 1.12 -3.66
N PHE A 42 -20.88 0.57 -2.46
CA PHE A 42 -19.83 0.56 -1.44
C PHE A 42 -18.61 -0.26 -1.87
N GLU A 43 -18.81 -1.33 -2.62
CA GLU A 43 -17.74 -2.18 -3.15
C GLU A 43 -16.82 -1.46 -4.14
N LEU A 44 -17.24 -0.31 -4.68
CA LEU A 44 -16.49 0.47 -5.67
C LEU A 44 -15.77 1.69 -5.09
N ILE A 45 -15.94 1.99 -3.81
CA ILE A 45 -15.42 3.24 -3.20
C ILE A 45 -13.89 3.39 -3.36
N PHE A 46 -13.13 2.32 -3.27
CA PHE A 46 -11.68 2.36 -3.42
C PHE A 46 -11.25 2.14 -4.88
N SER A 47 -11.87 1.23 -5.61
CA SER A 47 -11.51 0.97 -7.01
C SER A 47 -11.69 2.21 -7.89
N ARG A 48 -12.73 3.02 -7.67
CA ARG A 48 -12.92 4.29 -8.38
C ARG A 48 -11.82 5.30 -8.11
N GLN A 49 -11.32 5.35 -6.88
CA GLN A 49 -10.20 6.22 -6.53
C GLN A 49 -8.87 5.69 -7.11
N VAL A 50 -8.67 4.38 -7.14
CA VAL A 50 -7.52 3.76 -7.84
C VAL A 50 -7.53 4.18 -9.31
N ILE A 51 -8.67 4.09 -10.01
CA ILE A 51 -8.81 4.51 -11.41
C ILE A 51 -8.44 5.98 -11.58
N ALA A 52 -8.90 6.85 -10.68
CA ALA A 52 -8.73 8.29 -10.80
C ALA A 52 -7.29 8.76 -10.52
N HIS A 53 -6.59 8.13 -9.60
CA HIS A 53 -5.35 8.69 -9.02
C HIS A 53 -4.11 7.85 -9.28
N SER A 54 -4.23 6.56 -9.60
CA SER A 54 -3.06 5.70 -9.74
C SER A 54 -2.39 5.81 -11.11
N ARG A 55 -1.11 5.48 -11.11
CA ARG A 55 -0.28 5.35 -12.31
C ARG A 55 0.37 3.96 -12.32
N PRO A 56 0.72 3.42 -13.49
CA PRO A 56 1.55 2.22 -13.55
C PRO A 56 2.82 2.36 -12.70
N MET A 57 3.23 1.30 -12.04
CA MET A 57 4.36 1.24 -11.09
C MET A 57 4.09 1.82 -9.70
N ASP A 58 2.92 2.38 -9.43
CA ASP A 58 2.51 2.70 -8.07
C ASP A 58 2.28 1.43 -7.23
N ILE A 59 2.11 1.59 -5.93
CA ILE A 59 1.89 0.49 -4.99
C ILE A 59 0.53 0.68 -4.33
N ALA A 60 -0.32 -0.33 -4.40
CA ALA A 60 -1.57 -0.41 -3.66
C ALA A 60 -1.41 -1.33 -2.44
N ILE A 61 -1.70 -0.80 -1.25
CA ILE A 61 -1.67 -1.56 0.00
C ILE A 61 -3.06 -1.61 0.59
N ALA A 62 -3.60 -2.80 0.80
CA ALA A 62 -4.90 -3.01 1.43
C ALA A 62 -4.74 -3.67 2.81
N LEU A 63 -5.47 -3.15 3.81
CA LEU A 63 -5.48 -3.69 5.17
C LEU A 63 -6.89 -4.17 5.52
N SER A 64 -7.03 -5.45 5.84
CA SER A 64 -8.28 -6.06 6.27
C SER A 64 -8.03 -7.05 7.39
N THR A 65 -8.78 -6.98 8.48
CA THR A 65 -8.67 -7.96 9.57
C THR A 65 -9.18 -9.35 9.16
N SER A 66 -10.12 -9.43 8.22
CA SER A 66 -10.67 -10.70 7.72
C SER A 66 -10.02 -11.18 6.42
N GLY A 67 -9.49 -10.26 5.61
CA GLY A 67 -9.05 -10.54 4.24
C GLY A 67 -10.18 -10.77 3.24
N ASN A 68 -11.44 -10.47 3.61
CA ASN A 68 -12.65 -10.74 2.81
C ASN A 68 -13.47 -9.48 2.48
N SER A 69 -12.92 -8.29 2.65
CA SER A 69 -13.61 -7.03 2.34
C SER A 69 -13.72 -6.87 0.83
N ASP A 70 -14.92 -6.91 0.27
CA ASP A 70 -15.18 -6.89 -1.18
C ASP A 70 -14.65 -5.61 -1.83
N ASP A 71 -14.83 -4.45 -1.18
CA ASP A 71 -14.31 -3.15 -1.62
C ASP A 71 -12.78 -3.15 -1.80
N LEU A 72 -12.06 -3.83 -0.93
CA LEU A 72 -10.61 -3.98 -1.02
C LEU A 72 -10.19 -4.97 -2.10
N ILE A 73 -10.89 -6.09 -2.24
CA ILE A 73 -10.61 -7.09 -3.28
C ILE A 73 -10.82 -6.48 -4.67
N VAL A 74 -11.94 -5.77 -4.88
CA VAL A 74 -12.22 -5.08 -6.14
C VAL A 74 -11.17 -4.00 -6.43
N ALA A 75 -10.73 -3.26 -5.41
CA ALA A 75 -9.68 -2.25 -5.56
C ALA A 75 -8.31 -2.86 -5.93
N LEU A 76 -7.92 -3.98 -5.31
CA LEU A 76 -6.67 -4.68 -5.64
C LEU A 76 -6.70 -5.28 -7.05
N THR A 77 -7.83 -5.85 -7.45
CA THR A 77 -8.03 -6.34 -8.83
C THR A 77 -7.87 -5.21 -9.85
N GLU A 78 -8.47 -4.05 -9.60
CA GLU A 78 -8.32 -2.89 -10.47
C GLU A 78 -6.87 -2.36 -10.47
N ALA A 79 -6.23 -2.28 -9.31
CA ALA A 79 -4.84 -1.88 -9.18
C ALA A 79 -3.91 -2.80 -10.01
N LYS A 80 -4.12 -4.11 -9.91
CA LYS A 80 -3.35 -5.11 -10.68
C LYS A 80 -3.49 -4.92 -12.18
N LYS A 81 -4.72 -4.72 -12.69
CA LYS A 81 -4.99 -4.43 -14.10
C LYS A 81 -4.26 -3.18 -14.59
N ARG A 82 -4.07 -2.19 -13.74
CA ARG A 82 -3.42 -0.92 -14.05
C ARG A 82 -1.89 -0.95 -13.89
N GLY A 83 -1.32 -2.10 -13.54
CA GLY A 83 0.12 -2.28 -13.42
C GLY A 83 0.73 -1.80 -12.10
N LEU A 84 -0.09 -1.72 -11.04
CA LEU A 84 0.40 -1.46 -9.68
C LEU A 84 0.94 -2.75 -9.05
N LEU A 85 1.90 -2.58 -8.15
CA LEU A 85 2.26 -3.63 -7.20
C LEU A 85 1.17 -3.70 -6.12
N THR A 86 0.64 -4.90 -5.86
CA THR A 86 -0.46 -5.10 -4.92
C THR A 86 -0.01 -5.84 -3.67
N ILE A 87 -0.28 -5.26 -2.50
CA ILE A 87 0.10 -5.81 -1.21
C ILE A 87 -1.13 -5.88 -0.30
N GLY A 88 -1.39 -7.05 0.24
CA GLY A 88 -2.45 -7.29 1.22
C GLY A 88 -1.91 -7.50 2.63
N PHE A 89 -2.60 -6.93 3.62
CA PHE A 89 -2.44 -7.24 5.04
C PHE A 89 -3.73 -7.86 5.52
N ALA A 90 -3.71 -9.14 5.88
CA ALA A 90 -4.88 -9.90 6.25
C ALA A 90 -4.74 -10.53 7.64
N GLY A 91 -5.85 -10.89 8.24
CA GLY A 91 -5.89 -11.63 9.49
C GLY A 91 -6.54 -13.00 9.33
N HIS A 92 -6.75 -13.68 10.45
CA HIS A 92 -7.32 -15.04 10.51
C HIS A 92 -6.56 -16.03 9.60
N SER A 93 -7.21 -16.55 8.58
CA SER A 93 -6.63 -17.43 7.57
C SER A 93 -6.18 -16.69 6.30
N GLY A 94 -6.35 -15.36 6.27
CA GLY A 94 -6.01 -14.55 5.11
C GLY A 94 -7.16 -14.24 4.17
N GLY A 95 -8.25 -15.00 4.24
CA GLY A 95 -9.43 -14.84 3.41
C GLY A 95 -9.15 -14.85 1.91
N SER A 96 -10.04 -14.26 1.13
CA SER A 96 -9.91 -14.13 -0.33
C SER A 96 -8.68 -13.32 -0.75
N MET A 97 -8.22 -12.41 0.10
CA MET A 97 -7.03 -11.59 -0.18
C MET A 97 -5.75 -12.46 -0.30
N SER A 98 -5.61 -13.48 0.55
CA SER A 98 -4.41 -14.35 0.55
C SER A 98 -4.37 -15.37 -0.60
N THR A 99 -5.52 -15.64 -1.22
CA THR A 99 -5.64 -16.62 -2.30
C THR A 99 -5.82 -15.98 -3.69
N SER A 100 -6.03 -14.66 -3.73
CA SER A 100 -6.23 -13.94 -4.98
C SER A 100 -4.93 -13.84 -5.80
N THR A 101 -5.03 -14.13 -7.10
CA THR A 101 -3.93 -13.93 -8.06
C THR A 101 -3.66 -12.46 -8.37
N ASP A 102 -4.56 -11.56 -7.97
CA ASP A 102 -4.43 -10.10 -8.13
C ASP A 102 -3.66 -9.46 -6.95
N VAL A 103 -3.24 -10.25 -5.97
CA VAL A 103 -2.44 -9.81 -4.83
C VAL A 103 -1.03 -10.38 -4.94
N ASP A 104 -0.04 -9.53 -5.20
CA ASP A 104 1.35 -9.97 -5.39
C ASP A 104 1.97 -10.50 -4.09
N TYR A 105 1.69 -9.82 -2.97
CA TYR A 105 2.17 -10.20 -1.64
C TYR A 105 1.06 -10.06 -0.61
N CYS A 106 0.87 -11.07 0.23
CA CYS A 106 -0.09 -11.00 1.34
C CYS A 106 0.60 -11.37 2.66
N PHE A 107 0.58 -10.44 3.60
CA PHE A 107 1.01 -10.67 4.98
C PHE A 107 -0.20 -11.12 5.81
N THR A 108 -0.24 -12.40 6.16
CA THR A 108 -1.34 -12.98 6.92
C THR A 108 -0.97 -13.15 8.39
N ILE A 109 -1.74 -12.54 9.28
CA ILE A 109 -1.58 -12.67 10.73
C ILE A 109 -2.57 -13.72 11.26
N HIS A 110 -2.06 -14.90 11.57
CA HIS A 110 -2.86 -16.00 12.11
C HIS A 110 -3.24 -15.76 13.57
N SER A 111 -4.37 -15.09 13.78
CA SER A 111 -4.94 -14.80 15.09
C SER A 111 -6.46 -14.70 14.99
N GLN A 112 -7.17 -15.04 16.08
CA GLN A 112 -8.62 -14.82 16.21
C GLN A 112 -8.94 -13.47 16.88
N SER A 113 -7.93 -12.77 17.39
CA SER A 113 -8.10 -11.46 18.02
C SER A 113 -7.88 -10.34 17.02
N ILE A 114 -8.93 -9.56 16.75
CA ILE A 114 -8.88 -8.38 15.88
C ILE A 114 -7.81 -7.38 16.37
N HIS A 115 -7.71 -7.17 17.67
CA HIS A 115 -6.71 -6.25 18.24
C HIS A 115 -5.27 -6.71 17.98
N ARG A 116 -4.99 -8.01 18.11
CA ARG A 116 -3.68 -8.57 17.81
C ARG A 116 -3.36 -8.51 16.31
N ILE A 117 -4.36 -8.71 15.45
CA ILE A 117 -4.19 -8.58 14.00
C ILE A 117 -3.80 -7.13 13.67
N GLN A 118 -4.54 -6.14 14.17
CA GLN A 118 -4.28 -4.72 13.92
C GLN A 118 -2.92 -4.27 14.47
N GLU A 119 -2.57 -4.67 15.69
CA GLU A 119 -1.24 -4.41 16.26
C GLU A 119 -0.12 -4.99 15.38
N SER A 120 -0.31 -6.21 14.91
CA SER A 120 0.66 -6.88 14.04
C SER A 120 0.75 -6.21 12.66
N HIS A 121 -0.38 -5.79 12.08
CA HIS A 121 -0.39 -5.00 10.84
C HIS A 121 0.41 -3.70 10.99
N ALA A 122 0.26 -3.00 12.10
CA ALA A 122 1.03 -1.78 12.39
C ALA A 122 2.54 -2.08 12.47
N ARG A 123 2.92 -3.17 13.13
CA ARG A 123 4.34 -3.59 13.25
C ARG A 123 4.94 -4.00 11.91
N VAL A 124 4.22 -4.79 11.11
CA VAL A 124 4.65 -5.18 9.76
C VAL A 124 4.77 -3.95 8.86
N GLY A 125 3.79 -3.05 8.91
CA GLY A 125 3.81 -1.79 8.17
C GLY A 125 5.01 -0.91 8.53
N TYR A 126 5.32 -0.79 9.83
CA TYR A 126 6.51 -0.06 10.28
C TYR A 126 7.80 -0.74 9.79
N ARG A 127 7.89 -2.06 9.85
CA ARG A 127 9.07 -2.79 9.34
C ARG A 127 9.24 -2.62 7.85
N LEU A 128 8.15 -2.70 7.09
CA LEU A 128 8.15 -2.44 5.65
C LEU A 128 8.69 -1.04 5.34
N TRP A 129 8.19 -0.02 6.02
CA TRP A 129 8.69 1.35 5.91
C TRP A 129 10.18 1.44 6.25
N SER A 130 10.63 0.84 7.36
CA SER A 130 12.04 0.86 7.78
C SER A 130 12.96 0.26 6.72
N VAL A 131 12.59 -0.89 6.15
CA VAL A 131 13.37 -1.54 5.08
C VAL A 131 13.42 -0.66 3.83
N VAL A 132 12.32 -0.03 3.43
CA VAL A 132 12.29 0.90 2.30
C VAL A 132 13.22 2.08 2.54
N GLN A 133 13.25 2.64 3.76
CA GLN A 133 14.16 3.73 4.11
C GLN A 133 15.64 3.29 4.04
N GLU A 134 15.96 2.14 4.61
CA GLU A 134 17.32 1.55 4.59
C GLU A 134 17.80 1.34 3.14
N GLN A 135 16.97 0.72 2.30
CA GLN A 135 17.29 0.46 0.89
C GLN A 135 17.43 1.74 0.07
N THR A 136 16.58 2.74 0.33
CA THR A 136 16.65 4.03 -0.35
C THR A 136 17.93 4.78 0.01
N GLN A 137 18.33 4.79 1.28
CA GLN A 137 19.57 5.42 1.72
C GLN A 137 20.80 4.74 1.11
N GLN A 138 20.84 3.41 1.09
CA GLN A 138 21.92 2.65 0.49
C GLN A 138 22.05 2.95 -1.02
N ARG A 139 20.94 2.96 -1.74
CA ARG A 139 20.92 3.25 -3.17
C ARG A 139 21.40 4.66 -3.50
N VAL A 140 21.02 5.65 -2.70
CA VAL A 140 21.53 7.03 -2.86
C VAL A 140 23.02 7.09 -2.60
N ALA A 141 23.53 6.43 -1.56
CA ALA A 141 24.97 6.38 -1.26
C ALA A 141 25.76 5.72 -2.41
N ASP A 142 25.27 4.62 -2.97
CA ASP A 142 25.88 3.92 -4.09
C ASP A 142 25.94 4.78 -5.35
N LEU A 143 24.87 5.52 -5.67
CA LEU A 143 24.82 6.45 -6.80
C LEU A 143 25.79 7.61 -6.63
N MET A 144 25.93 8.16 -5.43
CA MET A 144 26.90 9.24 -5.15
C MET A 144 28.34 8.74 -5.22
N ALA A 145 28.63 7.52 -4.80
CA ALA A 145 29.96 6.91 -4.86
C ALA A 145 30.40 6.58 -6.31
N ALA A 146 29.46 6.27 -7.21
CA ALA A 146 29.74 5.94 -8.61
C ALA A 146 30.19 7.15 -9.45
N GLY A 147 29.95 8.39 -9.00
CA GLY A 147 30.30 9.62 -9.71
C GLY A 147 29.51 9.85 -11.01
N PRO A 148 29.65 11.00 -11.68
CA PRO A 148 29.02 11.23 -12.97
C PRO A 148 29.64 10.31 -14.01
N THR A 149 28.83 9.52 -14.70
CA THR A 149 29.26 8.82 -15.93
C THR A 149 29.63 9.88 -16.96
N ASN A 150 30.91 9.98 -17.32
CA ASN A 150 31.40 10.93 -18.31
C ASN A 150 30.92 10.48 -19.71
N PRO A 151 29.98 11.14 -20.39
CA PRO A 151 29.59 10.82 -21.75
C PRO A 151 30.50 11.60 -22.72
N GLY A 152 31.78 11.27 -22.71
CA GLY A 152 32.73 12.05 -23.52
C GLY A 152 34.03 11.32 -23.77
N GLY A 153 34.04 10.46 -24.77
CA GLY A 153 35.22 9.80 -25.27
C GLY A 153 35.00 9.21 -26.65
N SER A 154 34.69 10.06 -27.64
CA SER A 154 34.87 9.73 -29.05
C SER A 154 35.67 10.84 -29.67
N SER A 155 36.98 10.61 -29.77
CA SER A 155 37.86 11.25 -30.75
C SER A 155 37.74 10.52 -32.05
#